data_248faeffbc36e84566cdd4f55f276edf
#
_entry.id   248faeffbc36e84566cdd4f55f276edf
#
_cell.length_a   1.000
_cell.length_b   1.000
_cell.length_c   1.000
_cell.angle_alpha   90.00
_cell.angle_beta   90.00
_cell.angle_gamma   90.00
#
_symmetry.space_group_name_H-M   'P 1'
#
loop_
_entity.id
_entity.type
_entity.pdbx_description
1 polymer ?
#
loop_
_entity_poly.entity_id
_entity_poly.type
_entity_poly.pdbx_seq_one_letter_code
_entity_poly.pdbx_strand_id
1 'polypeptide(L)'
;MKSKILIIAFLSLVANTLSAQASLTIVNNSMRSMTVKVMQGYGGKGTLHETVTIAAYSNETVYFSNSGYYFTKTKAVLQGKTPVYRKGQAFEVTNNSSGYSVLTLTFSIKESSVPQATGGKQISKSEFDQN
;
A
#
# COMPACT_ATOMS: atom_id res chain seq x y z
N MET A 1 40.63 -8.32 -1.31
CA MET A 1 40.24 -6.95 -1.56
C MET A 1 39.59 -6.75 -2.92
N LYS A 2 40.18 -7.22 -4.00
CA LYS A 2 39.60 -7.11 -5.33
C LYS A 2 38.25 -7.82 -5.45
N SER A 3 38.09 -8.97 -4.82
CA SER A 3 36.83 -9.73 -4.85
C SER A 3 35.68 -8.98 -4.16
N LYS A 4 35.97 -8.23 -3.11
CA LYS A 4 34.95 -7.44 -2.42
C LYS A 4 34.43 -6.32 -3.30
N ILE A 5 35.29 -5.68 -4.08
CA ILE A 5 34.90 -4.61 -4.99
C ILE A 5 33.99 -5.17 -6.10
N LEU A 6 34.31 -6.33 -6.64
CA LEU A 6 33.47 -6.98 -7.65
C LEU A 6 32.08 -7.32 -7.12
N ILE A 7 31.99 -7.82 -5.88
CA ILE A 7 30.72 -8.16 -5.26
C ILE A 7 29.86 -6.91 -5.10
N ILE A 8 30.44 -5.81 -4.66
CA ILE A 8 29.71 -4.54 -4.50
C ILE A 8 29.17 -4.05 -5.84
N ALA A 9 29.96 -4.11 -6.91
CA ALA A 9 29.52 -3.70 -8.25
C ALA A 9 28.33 -4.56 -8.74
N PHE A 10 28.39 -5.86 -8.50
CA PHE A 10 27.31 -6.76 -8.86
C PHE A 10 26.01 -6.43 -8.12
N LEU A 11 26.09 -6.17 -6.81
CA LEU A 11 24.94 -5.79 -6.01
C LEU A 11 24.31 -4.47 -6.48
N SER A 12 25.14 -3.52 -6.92
CA SER A 12 24.64 -2.25 -7.44
C SER A 12 23.82 -2.45 -8.71
N LEU A 13 24.21 -3.34 -9.59
CA LEU A 13 23.45 -3.65 -10.80
C LEU A 13 22.09 -4.26 -10.45
N VAL A 14 22.04 -5.19 -9.50
CA VAL A 14 20.78 -5.80 -9.05
C VAL A 14 19.86 -4.75 -8.45
N ALA A 15 20.39 -3.87 -7.61
CA ALA A 15 19.61 -2.79 -7.00
C ALA A 15 19.00 -1.86 -8.07
N ASN A 16 19.79 -1.49 -9.09
CA ASN A 16 19.28 -0.64 -10.17
C ASN A 16 18.13 -1.30 -10.94
N THR A 17 18.22 -2.60 -11.18
CA THR A 17 17.14 -3.34 -11.85
C THR A 17 15.86 -3.31 -11.01
N LEU A 18 15.97 -3.52 -9.68
CA LEU A 18 14.83 -3.50 -8.78
C LEU A 18 14.19 -2.11 -8.68
N SER A 19 14.98 -1.04 -8.79
CA SER A 19 14.46 0.32 -8.67
C SER A 19 13.60 0.77 -9.86
N ALA A 20 13.51 -0.03 -10.93
CA ALA A 20 12.75 0.29 -12.14
C ALA A 20 11.33 -0.28 -12.12
N GLN A 21 10.77 -0.60 -10.94
CA GLN A 21 9.42 -1.13 -10.83
C GLN A 21 8.44 -0.05 -10.38
N ALA A 22 7.20 -0.15 -10.87
CA ALA A 22 6.10 0.65 -10.36
C ALA A 22 5.87 0.32 -8.89
N SER A 23 5.60 1.34 -8.10
CA SER A 23 5.48 1.18 -6.65
C SER A 23 4.43 2.10 -6.05
N LEU A 24 3.87 1.66 -4.92
CA LEU A 24 2.97 2.43 -4.08
C LEU A 24 3.52 2.37 -2.65
N THR A 25 3.92 3.50 -2.11
CA THR A 25 4.27 3.59 -0.69
C THR A 25 3.03 4.02 0.08
N ILE A 26 2.66 3.23 1.08
CA ILE A 26 1.51 3.49 1.92
C ILE A 26 2.02 3.96 3.27
N VAL A 27 1.65 5.18 3.64
CA VAL A 27 2.08 5.80 4.90
C VAL A 27 0.92 5.73 5.89
N ASN A 28 1.18 5.12 7.03
CA ASN A 28 0.23 5.07 8.14
C ASN A 28 0.54 6.22 9.10
N ASN A 29 -0.19 7.31 8.96
CA ASN A 29 -0.05 8.46 9.84
C ASN A 29 -1.11 8.39 10.94
N SER A 30 -1.07 7.32 11.72
CA SER A 30 -1.99 7.11 12.84
C SER A 30 -1.34 6.27 13.92
N MET A 31 -1.97 6.24 15.10
CA MET A 31 -1.52 5.37 16.18
C MET A 31 -2.05 3.95 16.07
N ARG A 32 -2.81 3.65 15.01
CA ARG A 32 -3.39 2.32 14.78
C ARG A 32 -2.44 1.46 13.95
N SER A 33 -2.54 0.15 14.13
CA SER A 33 -1.96 -0.81 13.19
C SER A 33 -2.91 -0.93 12.00
N MET A 34 -2.39 -0.88 10.77
CA MET A 34 -3.20 -0.97 9.57
C MET A 34 -2.88 -2.22 8.78
N THR A 35 -3.92 -2.90 8.31
CA THR A 35 -3.81 -3.95 7.31
C THR A 35 -4.43 -3.40 6.04
N VAL A 36 -3.65 -3.35 4.96
CA VAL A 36 -4.09 -2.79 3.69
C VAL A 36 -4.07 -3.88 2.64
N LYS A 37 -5.22 -4.10 2.02
CA LYS A 37 -5.37 -4.97 0.85
C LYS A 37 -5.32 -4.09 -0.38
N VAL A 38 -4.33 -4.33 -1.24
CA VAL A 38 -4.24 -3.68 -2.55
C VAL A 38 -4.96 -4.58 -3.53
N MET A 39 -6.04 -4.07 -4.11
CA MET A 39 -6.92 -4.80 -5.00
C MET A 39 -6.73 -4.32 -6.42
N GLN A 40 -6.73 -5.25 -7.39
CA GLN A 40 -6.74 -4.89 -8.80
C GLN A 40 -8.18 -4.73 -9.25
N GLY A 41 -8.53 -3.56 -9.79
CA GLY A 41 -9.88 -3.25 -10.25
C GLY A 41 -10.23 -1.79 -10.04
N TYR A 42 -11.48 -1.44 -10.35
CA TYR A 42 -11.97 -0.06 -10.29
C TYR A 42 -12.63 0.32 -8.97
N GLY A 43 -12.74 -0.61 -8.02
CA GLY A 43 -13.35 -0.31 -6.73
C GLY A 43 -14.62 -1.07 -6.43
N GLY A 44 -15.15 -1.84 -7.38
CA GLY A 44 -16.20 -2.80 -7.14
C GLY A 44 -15.60 -4.09 -6.62
N LYS A 45 -15.91 -5.21 -7.26
CA LYS A 45 -15.17 -6.45 -7.03
C LYS A 45 -13.81 -6.32 -7.68
N GLY A 46 -12.78 -6.65 -6.94
CA GLY A 46 -11.43 -6.68 -7.46
C GLY A 46 -10.80 -8.03 -7.19
N THR A 47 -9.55 -8.16 -7.61
CA THR A 47 -8.72 -9.32 -7.33
C THR A 47 -7.61 -8.88 -6.37
N LEU A 48 -7.38 -9.66 -5.33
CA LEU A 48 -6.32 -9.32 -4.38
C LEU A 48 -4.96 -9.34 -5.06
N HIS A 49 -4.23 -8.23 -4.98
CA HIS A 49 -2.86 -8.13 -5.46
C HIS A 49 -1.87 -8.43 -4.32
N GLU A 50 -2.00 -7.71 -3.21
CA GLU A 50 -1.10 -7.89 -2.08
C GLU A 50 -1.76 -7.38 -0.80
N THR A 51 -1.42 -8.00 0.33
CA THR A 51 -1.81 -7.52 1.66
C THR A 51 -0.56 -7.13 2.41
N VAL A 52 -0.56 -5.92 3.00
CA VAL A 52 0.54 -5.45 3.84
C VAL A 52 0.02 -5.01 5.19
N THR A 53 0.83 -5.18 6.23
CA THR A 53 0.54 -4.68 7.57
C THR A 53 1.51 -3.57 7.89
N ILE A 54 1.00 -2.42 8.32
CA ILE A 54 1.80 -1.22 8.55
C ILE A 54 1.61 -0.79 10.00
N ALA A 55 2.71 -0.82 10.75
CA ALA A 55 2.69 -0.40 12.15
C ALA A 55 2.36 1.10 12.27
N ALA A 56 1.96 1.53 13.46
CA ALA A 56 1.68 2.94 13.74
C ALA A 56 2.84 3.82 13.28
N TYR A 57 2.52 4.91 12.59
CA TYR A 57 3.48 5.93 12.12
C TYR A 57 4.62 5.36 11.27
N SER A 58 4.34 4.27 10.55
CA SER A 58 5.29 3.61 9.66
C SER A 58 4.79 3.61 8.23
N ASN A 59 5.56 3.07 7.32
CA ASN A 59 5.15 2.93 5.92
C ASN A 59 5.62 1.60 5.37
N GLU A 60 4.97 1.17 4.29
CA GLU A 60 5.33 -0.03 3.53
C GLU A 60 5.17 0.26 2.05
N THR A 61 5.95 -0.42 1.22
CA THR A 61 5.91 -0.25 -0.22
C THR A 61 5.41 -1.52 -0.90
N VAL A 62 4.49 -1.35 -1.83
CA VAL A 62 3.94 -2.42 -2.66
C VAL A 62 4.42 -2.19 -4.09
N TYR A 63 4.83 -3.26 -4.76
CA TYR A 63 5.34 -3.21 -6.13
C TYR A 63 4.34 -3.83 -7.09
N PHE A 64 4.34 -3.34 -8.33
CA PHE A 64 3.41 -3.78 -9.37
C PHE A 64 4.20 -4.21 -10.61
N SER A 65 3.87 -5.39 -11.12
CA SER A 65 4.44 -5.87 -12.38
C SER A 65 3.58 -5.49 -13.58
N ASN A 66 2.30 -5.23 -13.36
CA ASN A 66 1.34 -4.98 -14.42
C ASN A 66 0.72 -3.60 -14.29
N SER A 67 0.54 -2.94 -15.43
CA SER A 67 -0.25 -1.72 -15.50
C SER A 67 -1.73 -2.04 -15.26
N GLY A 68 -2.47 -1.08 -14.77
CA GLY A 68 -3.91 -1.24 -14.58
C GLY A 68 -4.42 -0.34 -13.47
N TYR A 69 -5.68 -0.55 -13.11
CA TYR A 69 -6.33 0.17 -12.02
C TYR A 69 -6.32 -0.69 -10.76
N TYR A 70 -6.06 -0.03 -9.65
CA TYR A 70 -5.99 -0.65 -8.34
C TYR A 70 -6.72 0.22 -7.33
N PHE A 71 -7.14 -0.37 -6.23
CA PHE A 71 -7.72 0.36 -5.10
C PHE A 71 -7.33 -0.34 -3.81
N THR A 72 -7.51 0.35 -2.68
CA THR A 72 -7.14 -0.20 -1.38
C THR A 72 -8.38 -0.44 -0.53
N LYS A 73 -8.31 -1.49 0.29
CA LYS A 73 -9.22 -1.69 1.43
C LYS A 73 -8.36 -1.75 2.68
N THR A 74 -8.69 -0.94 3.66
CA THR A 74 -7.87 -0.76 4.85
C THR A 74 -8.67 -1.09 6.10
N LYS A 75 -8.03 -1.83 7.00
CA LYS A 75 -8.52 -2.10 8.35
C LYS A 75 -7.52 -1.49 9.33
N ALA A 76 -7.99 -0.60 10.19
CA ALA A 76 -7.15 0.06 11.19
C ALA A 76 -7.61 -0.31 12.59
N VAL A 77 -6.70 -0.85 13.40
CA VAL A 77 -7.02 -1.44 14.70
C VAL A 77 -6.19 -0.78 15.79
N LEU A 78 -6.88 -0.42 16.87
CA LEU A 78 -6.25 0.05 18.11
C LEU A 78 -6.94 -0.66 19.27
N GLN A 79 -6.15 -1.22 20.17
CA GLN A 79 -6.69 -1.96 21.32
C GLN A 79 -7.64 -1.06 22.11
N GLY A 80 -8.82 -1.58 22.45
CA GLY A 80 -9.85 -0.85 23.17
C GLY A 80 -10.71 0.09 22.32
N LYS A 81 -10.49 0.12 21.00
CA LYS A 81 -11.26 0.95 20.07
C LYS A 81 -11.92 0.08 19.00
N THR A 82 -13.01 0.57 18.46
CA THR A 82 -13.70 -0.09 17.33
C THR A 82 -12.80 -0.02 16.10
N PRO A 83 -12.61 -1.13 15.36
CA PRO A 83 -11.84 -1.10 14.13
C PRO A 83 -12.46 -0.16 13.09
N VAL A 84 -11.60 0.50 12.30
CA VAL A 84 -12.02 1.37 11.22
C VAL A 84 -11.75 0.67 9.89
N TYR A 85 -12.75 0.61 9.03
CA TYR A 85 -12.66 -0.01 7.70
C TYR A 85 -12.90 1.04 6.63
N ARG A 86 -11.98 1.16 5.67
CA ARG A 86 -12.05 2.16 4.61
C ARG A 86 -11.74 1.53 3.26
N LYS A 87 -12.30 2.11 2.21
CA LYS A 87 -12.04 1.74 0.82
C LYS A 87 -11.66 2.98 0.04
N GLY A 88 -10.48 2.98 -0.56
CA GLY A 88 -9.97 4.10 -1.33
C GLY A 88 -10.55 4.12 -2.75
N GLN A 89 -10.38 5.26 -3.43
CA GLN A 89 -10.72 5.39 -4.83
C GLN A 89 -9.71 4.63 -5.68
N ALA A 90 -10.16 4.20 -6.86
CA ALA A 90 -9.26 3.55 -7.82
C ALA A 90 -8.20 4.53 -8.31
N PHE A 91 -6.99 4.04 -8.49
CA PHE A 91 -5.87 4.79 -9.05
C PHE A 91 -5.23 3.98 -10.15
N GLU A 92 -4.62 4.68 -11.10
CA GLU A 92 -3.95 4.04 -12.23
C GLU A 92 -2.48 3.81 -11.93
N VAL A 93 -2.01 2.60 -12.21
CA VAL A 93 -0.60 2.24 -12.15
C VAL A 93 -0.12 1.98 -13.58
N THR A 94 0.97 2.61 -13.95
CA THR A 94 1.65 2.40 -15.23
C THR A 94 2.96 1.68 -14.97
N ASN A 95 3.21 0.63 -15.73
CA ASN A 95 4.49 -0.07 -15.71
C ASN A 95 4.74 -0.67 -17.10
N ASN A 96 5.40 0.10 -17.96
CA ASN A 96 5.66 -0.29 -19.34
C ASN A 96 6.99 0.30 -19.81
N SER A 97 7.29 0.14 -21.11
CA SER A 97 8.54 0.61 -21.69
C SER A 97 8.69 2.13 -21.67
N SER A 98 7.58 2.87 -21.55
CA SER A 98 7.60 4.34 -21.50
C SER A 98 7.83 4.88 -20.09
N GLY A 99 7.65 4.06 -19.06
CA GLY A 99 7.85 4.50 -17.69
C GLY A 99 7.07 3.68 -16.68
N TYR A 100 7.15 4.11 -15.43
CA TYR A 100 6.49 3.44 -14.33
C TYR A 100 6.01 4.46 -13.29
N SER A 101 4.92 4.11 -12.61
CA SER A 101 4.33 4.95 -11.55
C SER A 101 5.11 4.80 -10.25
N VAL A 102 5.31 5.93 -9.56
CA VAL A 102 5.80 5.94 -8.18
C VAL A 102 4.80 6.76 -7.38
N LEU A 103 3.99 6.09 -6.57
CA LEU A 103 2.85 6.68 -5.90
C LEU A 103 3.01 6.62 -4.40
N THR A 104 2.37 7.56 -3.70
CA THR A 104 2.31 7.56 -2.23
C THR A 104 0.87 7.82 -1.81
N LEU A 105 0.37 6.99 -0.90
CA LEU A 105 -0.91 7.22 -0.22
C LEU A 105 -0.64 7.38 1.27
N THR A 106 -1.23 8.41 1.86
CA THR A 106 -1.15 8.65 3.30
C THR A 106 -2.53 8.47 3.92
N PHE A 107 -2.61 7.59 4.91
CA PHE A 107 -3.82 7.41 5.69
C PHE A 107 -3.62 8.04 7.07
N SER A 108 -4.57 8.87 7.47
CA SER A 108 -4.54 9.54 8.78
C SER A 108 -5.83 9.23 9.51
N ILE A 109 -5.73 8.96 10.81
CA ILE A 109 -6.89 8.79 11.68
C ILE A 109 -6.67 9.68 12.90
N LYS A 110 -7.61 10.58 13.13
CA LYS A 110 -7.61 11.43 14.33
C LYS A 110 -8.50 10.75 15.35
N GLU A 111 -7.89 10.35 16.47
CA GLU A 111 -8.62 9.69 17.54
C GLU A 111 -9.44 10.70 18.33
N SER A 112 -10.71 10.37 18.54
CA SER A 112 -11.65 11.14 19.33
C SER A 112 -12.76 10.17 19.74
N SER A 113 -13.84 10.65 20.37
CA SER A 113 -14.99 9.79 20.67
C SER A 113 -15.55 9.17 19.39
N VAL A 114 -15.45 9.89 18.25
CA VAL A 114 -15.77 9.36 16.93
C VAL A 114 -14.52 9.57 16.07
N PRO A 115 -13.77 8.51 15.74
CA PRO A 115 -12.54 8.65 14.97
C PRO A 115 -12.79 9.28 13.60
N GLN A 116 -11.91 10.21 13.22
CA GLN A 116 -11.92 10.85 11.91
C GLN A 116 -10.83 10.22 11.05
N ALA A 117 -11.22 9.63 9.93
CA ALA A 117 -10.29 8.93 9.04
C ALA A 117 -10.29 9.55 7.65
N THR A 118 -9.10 9.63 7.04
CA THR A 118 -8.93 9.99 5.63
C THR A 118 -8.65 8.71 4.81
N GLY A 119 -8.71 8.84 3.49
CA GLY A 119 -8.36 7.71 2.62
C GLY A 119 -9.57 6.90 2.17
N GLY A 120 -10.58 7.57 1.61
CA GLY A 120 -11.72 6.91 1.00
C GLY A 120 -12.97 6.94 1.87
N LYS A 121 -13.84 5.97 1.65
CA LYS A 121 -15.14 5.89 2.33
C LYS A 121 -15.15 4.73 3.31
N GLN A 122 -16.04 4.80 4.29
CA GLN A 122 -16.24 3.73 5.25
C GLN A 122 -16.88 2.51 4.58
N ILE A 123 -16.39 1.32 4.90
CA ILE A 123 -16.98 0.06 4.47
C ILE A 123 -17.21 -0.84 5.67
N SER A 124 -17.95 -1.94 5.48
CA SER A 124 -18.19 -2.93 6.52
C SER A 124 -16.99 -3.88 6.64
N LYS A 125 -16.91 -4.57 7.78
CA LYS A 125 -15.94 -5.66 7.96
C LYS A 125 -16.13 -6.73 6.88
N SER A 126 -17.38 -7.06 6.56
CA SER A 126 -17.71 -8.05 5.55
C SER A 126 -17.14 -7.66 4.17
N GLU A 127 -17.28 -6.42 3.78
CA GLU A 127 -16.72 -5.95 2.51
C GLU A 127 -15.19 -5.99 2.53
N PHE A 128 -14.57 -5.63 3.64
CA PHE A 128 -13.12 -5.72 3.78
C PHE A 128 -12.62 -7.16 3.64
N ASP A 129 -13.34 -8.10 4.23
CA ASP A 129 -12.93 -9.52 4.24
C ASP A 129 -13.07 -10.20 2.88
N GLN A 130 -13.83 -9.64 1.96
CA GLN A 130 -13.95 -10.16 0.59
C GLN A 130 -12.67 -9.87 -0.20
N ASN A 131 -12.23 -10.86 -0.93
CA ASN A 131 -11.06 -10.73 -1.81
C ASN A 131 -11.46 -10.73 -3.27
#